data_b48e5a514f552ba167bdfa36e8219811
#
_entry.id   b48e5a514f552ba167bdfa36e8219811
#
_cell.length_a   1.000
_cell.length_b   1.000
_cell.length_c   1.000
_cell.angle_alpha   90.00
_cell.angle_beta   90.00
_cell.angle_gamma   90.00
#
_symmetry.space_group_name_H-M   'P 1'
#
loop_
_entity.id
_entity.type
_entity.pdbx_description
1 polymer ?
#
loop_
_entity_poly.entity_id
_entity_poly.type
_entity_poly.pdbx_seq_one_letter_code
_entity_poly.pdbx_strand_id
1 'polypeptide(L)'
;MGEYLLEQARDSRMLLFLQGADRVAFLLMKRYRKYAHNGVLKMKGDRQELSDFTGLCVKTISRSIKKFKESGMISTQGSYILINKEQYSRMEEMISDILAEDL
;
A
#
# COMPACT_ATOMS: atom_id res chain seq x y z
N MET A 1 -14.83 20.07 4.00
CA MET A 1 -14.96 19.10 5.08
C MET A 1 -15.75 17.86 4.72
N GLY A 2 -16.84 17.97 3.98
CA GLY A 2 -17.59 16.81 3.51
C GLY A 2 -16.77 15.88 2.61
N GLU A 3 -15.90 16.46 1.80
CA GLU A 3 -15.04 15.69 0.92
C GLU A 3 -14.06 14.78 1.67
N TYR A 4 -13.50 15.29 2.77
CA TYR A 4 -12.58 14.52 3.58
C TYR A 4 -13.26 13.30 4.22
N LEU A 5 -14.46 13.47 4.73
CA LEU A 5 -15.23 12.39 5.33
C LEU A 5 -15.62 11.33 4.29
N LEU A 6 -16.02 11.77 3.10
CA LEU A 6 -16.35 10.88 2.01
C LEU A 6 -15.14 10.07 1.56
N GLU A 7 -13.99 10.72 1.50
CA GLU A 7 -12.75 10.06 1.12
C GLU A 7 -12.35 8.99 2.12
N GLN A 8 -12.47 9.25 3.42
CA GLN A 8 -12.20 8.24 4.45
C GLN A 8 -13.17 7.07 4.37
N ALA A 9 -14.45 7.33 4.17
CA ALA A 9 -15.45 6.29 4.02
C ALA A 9 -15.16 5.43 2.80
N ARG A 10 -14.73 6.07 1.71
CA ARG A 10 -14.36 5.39 0.47
C ARG A 10 -13.16 4.46 0.69
N ASP A 11 -12.11 4.95 1.36
CA ASP A 11 -10.94 4.15 1.67
C ASP A 11 -11.29 2.93 2.53
N SER A 12 -12.15 3.13 3.53
CA SER A 12 -12.60 2.03 4.39
C SER A 12 -13.37 0.98 3.61
N ARG A 13 -14.19 1.40 2.65
CA ARG A 13 -14.93 0.49 1.79
C ARG A 13 -13.99 -0.31 0.90
N MET A 14 -12.99 0.34 0.33
CA MET A 14 -12.00 -0.32 -0.50
C MET A 14 -11.24 -1.40 0.26
N LEU A 15 -10.89 -1.14 1.52
CA LEU A 15 -10.21 -2.12 2.36
C LEU A 15 -11.03 -3.39 2.58
N LEU A 16 -12.36 -3.30 2.52
CA LEU A 16 -13.23 -4.47 2.66
C LEU A 16 -13.11 -5.42 1.46
N PHE A 17 -12.80 -4.90 0.28
CA PHE A 17 -12.66 -5.71 -0.93
C PHE A 17 -11.25 -6.26 -1.12
N LEU A 18 -10.26 -5.67 -0.47
CA LEU A 18 -8.88 -6.07 -0.61
C LEU A 18 -8.49 -7.06 0.49
N GLN A 19 -7.71 -8.06 0.15
CA GLN A 19 -7.26 -9.08 1.10
C GLN A 19 -5.76 -9.30 0.99
N GLY A 20 -5.14 -9.71 2.10
CA GLY A 20 -3.75 -10.10 2.11
C GLY A 20 -2.81 -9.01 1.59
N ALA A 21 -1.95 -9.39 0.64
CA ALA A 21 -0.95 -8.49 0.08
C ALA A 21 -1.55 -7.23 -0.56
N ASP A 22 -2.75 -7.32 -1.09
CA ASP A 22 -3.39 -6.19 -1.76
C ASP A 22 -3.73 -5.07 -0.78
N ARG A 23 -4.07 -5.42 0.46
CA ARG A 23 -4.25 -4.42 1.52
C ARG A 23 -2.94 -3.69 1.82
N VAL A 24 -1.84 -4.42 1.84
CA VAL A 24 -0.52 -3.82 2.06
C VAL A 24 -0.20 -2.86 0.93
N ALA A 25 -0.42 -3.28 -0.32
CA ALA A 25 -0.19 -2.42 -1.48
C ALA A 25 -1.02 -1.14 -1.40
N PHE A 26 -2.28 -1.26 -1.05
CA PHE A 26 -3.17 -0.10 -0.92
C PHE A 26 -2.67 0.88 0.13
N LEU A 27 -2.23 0.37 1.28
CA LEU A 27 -1.66 1.22 2.32
C LEU A 27 -0.40 1.93 1.84
N LEU A 28 0.49 1.22 1.14
CA LEU A 28 1.71 1.82 0.60
C LEU A 28 1.39 2.91 -0.43
N MET A 29 0.37 2.71 -1.25
CA MET A 29 -0.10 3.72 -2.18
C MET A 29 -0.58 4.98 -1.47
N LYS A 30 -1.34 4.81 -0.39
CA LYS A 30 -1.81 5.94 0.41
C LYS A 30 -0.63 6.71 1.02
N ARG A 31 0.35 6.00 1.53
CA ARG A 31 1.56 6.63 2.07
C ARG A 31 2.33 7.36 0.99
N TYR A 32 2.43 6.79 -0.20
CA TYR A 32 3.08 7.45 -1.33
C TYR A 32 2.41 8.78 -1.66
N ARG A 33 1.08 8.78 -1.79
CA ARG A 33 0.33 10.01 -2.11
C ARG A 33 0.53 11.10 -1.06
N LYS A 34 0.67 10.70 0.20
CA LYS A 34 0.74 11.65 1.31
C LYS A 34 2.16 12.14 1.58
N TYR A 35 3.15 11.26 1.46
CA TYR A 35 4.50 11.54 1.93
C TYR A 35 5.60 11.50 0.86
N ALA A 36 5.29 11.11 -0.36
CA ALA A 36 6.31 11.04 -1.41
C ALA A 36 6.89 12.44 -1.67
N HIS A 37 8.20 12.48 -1.86
CA HIS A 37 8.93 13.71 -2.14
C HIS A 37 9.76 13.51 -3.40
N ASN A 38 9.63 14.43 -4.36
CA ASN A 38 10.29 14.32 -5.66
C ASN A 38 10.03 12.98 -6.36
N GLY A 39 8.79 12.47 -6.23
CA GLY A 39 8.37 11.24 -6.87
C GLY A 39 8.81 9.97 -6.17
N VAL A 40 9.44 10.07 -4.98
CA VAL A 40 9.91 8.91 -4.23
C VAL A 40 9.38 8.94 -2.81
N LEU A 41 8.82 7.81 -2.39
CA LEU A 41 8.47 7.59 -0.99
C LEU A 41 9.61 6.83 -0.33
N LYS A 42 10.06 7.31 0.84
CA LYS A 42 10.96 6.59 1.71
C LYS A 42 10.30 6.50 3.07
N MET A 43 9.92 5.31 3.49
CA MET A 43 9.23 5.13 4.76
C MET A 43 9.84 3.98 5.54
N LYS A 44 9.76 4.08 6.86
CA LYS A 44 10.21 3.00 7.72
C LYS A 44 9.23 1.84 7.63
N GLY A 45 9.75 0.65 7.37
CA GLY A 45 8.92 -0.55 7.21
C GLY A 45 8.64 -1.26 8.53
N ASP A 46 8.06 -0.55 9.49
CA ASP A 46 7.69 -1.13 10.77
C ASP A 46 6.54 -2.12 10.58
N ARG A 47 6.83 -3.40 10.77
CA ARG A 47 5.85 -4.48 10.55
C ARG A 47 4.65 -4.39 11.48
N GLN A 48 4.88 -3.99 12.72
CA GLN A 48 3.80 -3.85 13.70
C GLN A 48 2.86 -2.70 13.31
N GLU A 49 3.41 -1.58 12.90
CA GLU A 49 2.61 -0.45 12.44
C GLU A 49 1.75 -0.84 11.23
N LEU A 50 2.36 -1.52 10.26
CA LEU A 50 1.63 -1.96 9.07
C LEU A 50 0.55 -2.99 9.45
N SER A 51 0.83 -3.86 10.40
CA SER A 51 -0.14 -4.81 10.93
C SER A 51 -1.34 -4.08 11.54
N ASP A 52 -1.08 -3.07 12.35
CA ASP A 52 -2.12 -2.30 13.02
C ASP A 52 -3.03 -1.58 12.01
N PHE A 53 -2.45 -1.03 10.94
CA PHE A 53 -3.22 -0.31 9.92
C PHE A 53 -4.02 -1.22 9.00
N THR A 54 -3.48 -2.39 8.67
CA THR A 54 -4.12 -3.29 7.69
C THR A 54 -5.04 -4.32 8.33
N GLY A 55 -4.87 -4.58 9.61
CA GLY A 55 -5.56 -5.68 10.29
C GLY A 55 -4.97 -7.06 9.97
N LEU A 56 -3.82 -7.10 9.31
CA LEU A 56 -3.12 -8.35 8.98
C LEU A 56 -2.05 -8.65 10.03
N CYS A 57 -1.75 -9.93 10.22
CA CYS A 57 -0.68 -10.31 11.15
C CYS A 57 0.70 -9.95 10.58
N VAL A 58 1.67 -9.80 11.46
CA VAL A 58 3.04 -9.42 11.08
C VAL A 58 3.64 -10.38 10.06
N LYS A 59 3.36 -11.66 10.18
CA LYS A 59 3.84 -12.68 9.26
C LYS A 59 3.33 -12.42 7.83
N THR A 60 2.05 -12.10 7.69
CA THR A 60 1.45 -11.76 6.39
C THR A 60 2.05 -10.49 5.82
N ILE A 61 2.29 -9.49 6.68
CA ILE A 61 2.94 -8.25 6.26
C ILE A 61 4.34 -8.55 5.69
N SER A 62 5.14 -9.33 6.41
CA SER A 62 6.50 -9.66 5.98
C SER A 62 6.52 -10.41 4.65
N ARG A 63 5.61 -11.35 4.47
CA ARG A 63 5.46 -12.09 3.22
C ARG A 63 5.07 -11.19 2.06
N SER A 64 4.15 -10.25 2.32
CA SER A 64 3.68 -9.31 1.31
C SER A 64 4.79 -8.38 0.84
N ILE A 65 5.58 -7.86 1.78
CA ILE A 65 6.71 -6.99 1.45
C ILE A 65 7.74 -7.75 0.63
N LYS A 66 8.04 -8.99 1.00
CA LYS A 66 8.97 -9.83 0.26
C LYS A 66 8.47 -10.05 -1.17
N LYS A 67 7.19 -10.37 -1.33
CA LYS A 67 6.56 -10.55 -2.63
C LYS A 67 6.69 -9.32 -3.51
N PHE A 68 6.39 -8.15 -2.96
CA PHE A 68 6.47 -6.89 -3.72
C PHE A 68 7.92 -6.54 -4.06
N LYS A 69 8.85 -6.83 -3.18
CA LYS A 69 10.27 -6.62 -3.45
C LYS A 69 10.72 -7.50 -4.61
N GLU A 70 10.37 -8.78 -4.59
CA GLU A 70 10.73 -9.74 -5.64
C GLU A 70 10.13 -9.39 -6.99
N SER A 71 8.93 -8.83 -7.00
CA SER A 71 8.25 -8.41 -8.23
C SER A 71 8.66 -7.02 -8.71
N GLY A 72 9.52 -6.33 -7.97
CA GLY A 72 9.99 -5.00 -8.35
C GLY A 72 9.03 -3.87 -8.06
N MET A 73 7.93 -4.13 -7.36
CA MET A 73 6.96 -3.10 -7.01
C MET A 73 7.42 -2.18 -5.90
N ILE A 74 8.36 -2.64 -5.09
CA ILE A 74 9.02 -1.82 -4.08
C ILE A 74 10.51 -2.13 -4.05
N SER A 75 11.28 -1.23 -3.47
CA SER A 75 12.69 -1.46 -3.15
C SER A 75 12.85 -1.36 -1.65
N THR A 76 13.91 -1.94 -1.12
CA THR A 76 14.20 -1.84 0.31
C THR A 76 15.64 -1.41 0.51
N GLN A 77 15.87 -0.65 1.58
CA GLN A 77 17.20 -0.22 1.98
C GLN A 77 17.26 -0.28 3.50
N GLY A 78 17.89 -1.33 4.03
CA GLY A 78 17.84 -1.58 5.47
C GLY A 78 16.40 -1.80 5.93
N SER A 79 15.95 -1.01 6.88
CA SER A 79 14.58 -1.08 7.39
C SER A 79 13.60 -0.17 6.65
N TYR A 80 14.05 0.50 5.59
CA TYR A 80 13.21 1.43 4.83
C TYR A 80 12.63 0.78 3.59
N ILE A 81 11.40 1.17 3.27
CA ILE A 81 10.73 0.81 2.03
C ILE A 81 10.82 2.02 1.11
N LEU A 82 11.23 1.79 -0.14
CA LEU A 82 11.36 2.83 -1.15
C LEU A 82 10.41 2.54 -2.30
N ILE A 83 9.65 3.54 -2.71
CA ILE A 83 8.71 3.42 -3.82
C ILE A 83 8.91 4.63 -4.72
N ASN A 84 9.29 4.38 -5.99
CA ASN A 84 9.41 5.46 -6.97
C ASN A 84 8.10 5.61 -7.75
N LYS A 85 8.06 6.59 -8.64
CA LYS A 85 6.86 6.90 -9.41
C LYS A 85 6.40 5.72 -10.28
N GLU A 86 7.33 5.04 -10.91
CA GLU A 86 7.04 3.89 -11.76
C GLU A 86 6.47 2.73 -10.94
N GLN A 87 7.06 2.47 -9.78
CA GLN A 87 6.58 1.42 -8.87
C GLN A 87 5.18 1.74 -8.36
N TYR A 88 4.94 2.99 -8.01
CA TYR A 88 3.61 3.43 -7.60
C TYR A 88 2.58 3.22 -8.69
N SER A 89 2.92 3.55 -9.94
CA SER A 89 2.02 3.35 -11.08
C SER A 89 1.66 1.88 -11.27
N ARG A 90 2.62 0.99 -11.08
CA ARG A 90 2.36 -0.46 -11.16
C ARG A 90 1.40 -0.93 -10.08
N MET A 91 1.57 -0.44 -8.85
CA MET A 91 0.65 -0.75 -7.76
C MET A 91 -0.75 -0.23 -8.06
N GLU A 92 -0.84 0.99 -8.57
CA GLU A 92 -2.10 1.61 -8.91
C GLU A 92 -2.86 0.80 -9.97
N GLU A 93 -2.17 0.35 -11.01
CA GLU A 93 -2.77 -0.51 -12.02
C GLU A 93 -3.28 -1.83 -11.43
N MET A 94 -2.46 -2.47 -10.59
CA MET A 94 -2.82 -3.73 -9.96
C MET A 94 -4.09 -3.60 -9.11
N ILE A 95 -4.16 -2.57 -8.29
CA ILE A 95 -5.30 -2.35 -7.41
C ILE A 95 -6.54 -1.95 -8.22
N SER A 96 -6.38 -1.13 -9.25
CA SER A 96 -7.49 -0.74 -10.12
C SER A 96 -8.09 -1.95 -10.82
N ASP A 97 -7.26 -2.87 -11.30
CA ASP A 97 -7.72 -4.09 -11.96
C ASP A 97 -8.51 -4.98 -11.00
N ILE A 98 -8.03 -5.13 -9.77
CA ILE A 98 -8.71 -5.93 -8.74
C ILE A 98 -10.08 -5.33 -8.41
N LEU A 99 -10.12 -4.02 -8.19
CA LEU A 99 -11.37 -3.33 -7.86
C LEU A 99 -12.36 -3.33 -9.01
N ALA A 100 -11.88 -3.26 -10.25
CA ALA A 100 -12.72 -3.32 -11.43
C ALA A 100 -13.42 -4.67 -11.58
N GLU A 101 -12.73 -5.76 -11.23
CA GLU A 101 -13.30 -7.10 -11.28
C GLU A 101 -14.42 -7.28 -10.24
N ASP A 102 -14.30 -6.62 -9.09
CA ASP A 102 -15.27 -6.74 -8.00
C ASP A 102 -16.47 -5.81 -8.17
N LEU A 103 -16.40 -4.88 -9.08
CA LEU A 103 -17.46 -3.94 -9.36
C LEU A 103 -18.29 -4.38 -10.55
#